data_8a6e7ebc9d8533ead4ce2bee713ee204
#
_entry.id   8a6e7ebc9d8533ead4ce2bee713ee204
#
_cell.length_a   1.000
_cell.length_b   1.000
_cell.length_c   1.000
_cell.angle_alpha   90.00
_cell.angle_beta   90.00
_cell.angle_gamma   90.00
#
_symmetry.space_group_name_H-M   'P 1'
#
loop_
_entity.id
_entity.type
_entity.pdbx_description
1 polymer ?
#
loop_
_entity_poly.entity_id
_entity_poly.type
_entity_poly.pdbx_seq_one_letter_code
_entity_poly.pdbx_strand_id
1 'polypeptide(L)'
;SWNRELFPDPPAFLADLHRRGLRTTLNVHPRDGVRAFEDAYPEVAKRVGIDPATEENVEFDLTNPDFVDAYFDMHHRMEAEGVDFWWLDWQQGGVTRQKGLDPLWMLNHMHYLDSGRGGNWPLTFSRYAGPGSHRYPVGFSGDTIVTWESLAFQPQFTATASNIGYGWWSHDIGGHMFGYRNEELEARWYQLGAFSPINRLHSSNSPFSGKEPWNFNRDVSAAMVDRSE
;
A
#
# COMPACT_ATOMS: atom_id res chain seq x y z
N SER A 1 -1.44 -0.41 15.05
CA SER A 1 -1.55 0.64 16.11
C SER A 1 -0.94 1.96 15.64
N TRP A 2 -1.47 3.08 16.14
CA TRP A 2 -0.92 4.40 15.87
C TRP A 2 0.32 4.67 16.74
N ASN A 3 1.35 5.27 16.14
CA ASN A 3 2.42 5.87 16.92
C ASN A 3 1.90 7.17 17.57
N ARG A 4 1.62 7.12 18.88
CA ARG A 4 1.02 8.24 19.62
C ARG A 4 1.96 9.43 19.84
N GLU A 5 3.26 9.24 19.69
CA GLU A 5 4.21 10.37 19.71
C GLU A 5 4.10 11.22 18.44
N LEU A 6 3.92 10.57 17.29
CA LEU A 6 3.79 11.26 16.00
C LEU A 6 2.35 11.67 15.68
N PHE A 7 1.38 10.87 16.12
CA PHE A 7 -0.05 11.08 15.91
C PHE A 7 -0.79 11.01 17.24
N PRO A 8 -0.70 12.07 18.09
CA PRO A 8 -1.35 12.07 19.41
C PRO A 8 -2.88 11.91 19.35
N ASP A 9 -3.49 12.47 18.32
CA ASP A 9 -4.94 12.42 18.08
C ASP A 9 -5.21 12.05 16.60
N PRO A 10 -5.21 10.75 16.24
CA PRO A 10 -5.42 10.32 14.87
C PRO A 10 -6.78 10.74 14.29
N PRO A 11 -7.92 10.67 15.01
CA PRO A 11 -9.19 11.16 14.46
C PRO A 11 -9.16 12.63 14.09
N ALA A 12 -8.58 13.50 14.92
CA ALA A 12 -8.45 14.92 14.61
C ALA A 12 -7.53 15.17 13.41
N PHE A 13 -6.43 14.44 13.31
CA PHE A 13 -5.52 14.48 12.16
C PHE A 13 -6.23 14.08 10.86
N LEU A 14 -6.93 12.94 10.86
CA LEU A 14 -7.66 12.45 9.68
C LEU A 14 -8.78 13.42 9.28
N ALA A 15 -9.53 13.96 10.26
CA ALA A 15 -10.55 14.96 10.01
C ALA A 15 -9.98 16.24 9.38
N ASP A 16 -8.76 16.66 9.75
CA ASP A 16 -8.10 17.80 9.11
C ASP A 16 -7.76 17.52 7.64
N LEU A 17 -7.24 16.33 7.33
CA LEU A 17 -6.97 15.92 5.96
C LEU A 17 -8.25 15.89 5.12
N HIS A 18 -9.34 15.36 5.66
CA HIS A 18 -10.64 15.33 4.98
C HIS A 18 -11.19 16.75 4.70
N ARG A 19 -11.03 17.69 5.62
CA ARG A 19 -11.41 19.10 5.40
C ARG A 19 -10.62 19.74 4.23
N ARG A 20 -9.42 19.27 3.99
CA ARG A 20 -8.58 19.68 2.84
C ARG A 20 -8.92 18.94 1.56
N GLY A 21 -9.92 18.07 1.54
CA GLY A 21 -10.32 17.25 0.39
C GLY A 21 -9.42 16.05 0.13
N LEU A 22 -8.55 15.68 1.08
CA LEU A 22 -7.65 14.54 0.97
C LEU A 22 -8.31 13.26 1.45
N ARG A 23 -7.87 12.13 0.92
CA ARG A 23 -8.18 10.78 1.39
C ARG A 23 -6.94 10.12 1.94
N THR A 24 -7.12 9.26 2.93
CA THR A 24 -5.99 8.67 3.65
C THR A 24 -5.96 7.17 3.51
N THR A 25 -4.80 6.64 3.19
CA THR A 25 -4.52 5.21 3.24
C THR A 25 -3.43 4.91 4.26
N LEU A 26 -3.53 3.77 4.91
CA LEU A 26 -2.46 3.24 5.74
C LEU A 26 -1.85 2.00 5.08
N ASN A 27 -0.54 1.91 5.14
CA ASN A 27 0.21 0.76 4.66
C ASN A 27 0.16 -0.37 5.69
N VAL A 28 -0.12 -1.59 5.25
CA VAL A 28 -0.15 -2.78 6.10
C VAL A 28 0.77 -3.87 5.58
N HIS A 29 1.58 -4.44 6.48
CA HIS A 29 2.47 -5.57 6.28
C HIS A 29 2.02 -6.74 7.16
N PRO A 30 0.95 -7.46 6.81
CA PRO A 30 0.31 -8.38 7.75
C PRO A 30 1.01 -9.72 7.95
N ARG A 31 2.06 -10.02 7.18
CA ARG A 31 2.76 -11.31 7.21
C ARG A 31 3.14 -11.77 8.61
N ASP A 32 3.60 -10.86 9.44
CA ASP A 32 4.10 -11.18 10.78
C ASP A 32 2.98 -11.34 11.82
N GLY A 33 1.72 -11.25 11.39
CA GLY A 33 0.57 -11.36 12.27
C GLY A 33 0.42 -10.18 13.22
N VAL A 34 -0.05 -10.45 14.45
CA VAL A 34 -0.23 -9.43 15.48
C VAL A 34 0.70 -9.70 16.64
N ARG A 35 1.51 -8.71 17.02
CA ARG A 35 2.56 -8.84 18.02
C ARG A 35 2.15 -8.25 19.37
N ALA A 36 2.78 -8.75 20.44
CA ALA A 36 2.44 -8.41 21.82
C ALA A 36 2.50 -6.89 22.14
N PHE A 37 3.32 -6.11 21.41
CA PHE A 37 3.42 -4.67 21.60
C PHE A 37 2.29 -3.86 20.96
N GLU A 38 1.43 -4.49 20.16
CA GLU A 38 0.34 -3.82 19.47
C GLU A 38 -0.89 -3.68 20.36
N ASP A 39 -1.57 -2.52 20.29
CA ASP A 39 -2.74 -2.23 21.14
C ASP A 39 -3.87 -3.26 21.00
N ALA A 40 -4.04 -3.82 19.80
CA ALA A 40 -5.07 -4.82 19.52
C ALA A 40 -4.68 -6.25 19.97
N TYR A 41 -3.40 -6.49 20.30
CA TYR A 41 -2.90 -7.83 20.58
C TYR A 41 -3.71 -8.60 21.62
N PRO A 42 -4.03 -8.05 22.80
CA PRO A 42 -4.72 -8.82 23.84
C PRO A 42 -6.09 -9.35 23.43
N GLU A 43 -6.78 -8.59 22.57
CA GLU A 43 -8.09 -8.99 22.07
C GLU A 43 -7.97 -10.03 20.97
N VAL A 44 -7.07 -9.81 20.01
CA VAL A 44 -6.84 -10.73 18.89
C VAL A 44 -6.31 -12.07 19.41
N ALA A 45 -5.33 -12.06 20.32
CA ALA A 45 -4.79 -13.28 20.94
C ALA A 45 -5.89 -14.13 21.59
N LYS A 46 -6.74 -13.51 22.41
CA LYS A 46 -7.88 -14.23 23.02
C LYS A 46 -8.82 -14.82 21.99
N ARG A 47 -9.11 -14.10 20.92
CA ARG A 47 -10.04 -14.56 19.88
C ARG A 47 -9.52 -15.80 19.15
N VAL A 48 -8.21 -15.90 18.95
CA VAL A 48 -7.58 -17.08 18.34
C VAL A 48 -7.14 -18.16 19.34
N GLY A 49 -7.49 -18.00 20.62
CA GLY A 49 -7.22 -19.00 21.67
C GLY A 49 -5.82 -18.92 22.29
N ILE A 50 -5.10 -17.82 22.14
CA ILE A 50 -3.80 -17.55 22.78
C ILE A 50 -4.04 -16.77 24.07
N ASP A 51 -3.39 -17.18 25.16
CA ASP A 51 -3.37 -16.39 26.40
C ASP A 51 -2.47 -15.15 26.21
N PRO A 52 -3.01 -13.92 26.28
CA PRO A 52 -2.21 -12.71 26.08
C PRO A 52 -1.03 -12.56 27.06
N ALA A 53 -1.10 -13.20 28.23
CA ALA A 53 -0.02 -13.14 29.20
C ALA A 53 1.26 -13.88 28.74
N THR A 54 1.15 -14.75 27.74
CA THR A 54 2.31 -15.46 27.16
C THR A 54 3.12 -14.59 26.20
N GLU A 55 2.56 -13.49 25.71
CA GLU A 55 3.15 -12.64 24.67
C GLU A 55 3.49 -13.40 23.37
N GLU A 56 2.90 -14.57 23.16
CA GLU A 56 3.05 -15.35 21.93
C GLU A 56 2.43 -14.58 20.77
N ASN A 57 3.18 -14.44 19.66
CA ASN A 57 2.67 -13.74 18.48
C ASN A 57 1.46 -14.47 17.89
N VAL A 58 0.44 -13.70 17.53
CA VAL A 58 -0.65 -14.23 16.71
C VAL A 58 -0.18 -14.33 15.27
N GLU A 59 -0.09 -15.55 14.76
CA GLU A 59 0.32 -15.77 13.37
C GLU A 59 -0.71 -15.29 12.38
N PHE A 60 -0.24 -14.75 11.23
CA PHE A 60 -1.09 -14.42 10.10
C PHE A 60 -1.65 -15.72 9.49
N ASP A 61 -2.98 -15.88 9.53
CA ASP A 61 -3.65 -17.05 8.99
C ASP A 61 -5.06 -16.74 8.46
N LEU A 62 -5.16 -16.45 7.17
CA LEU A 62 -6.44 -16.18 6.52
C LEU A 62 -7.32 -17.44 6.35
N THR A 63 -6.85 -18.62 6.73
CA THR A 63 -7.66 -19.84 6.74
C THR A 63 -8.35 -20.06 8.09
N ASN A 64 -7.97 -19.29 9.12
CA ASN A 64 -8.62 -19.27 10.41
C ASN A 64 -9.69 -18.18 10.47
N PRO A 65 -10.99 -18.53 10.55
CA PRO A 65 -12.06 -17.54 10.57
C PRO A 65 -11.98 -16.57 11.77
N ASP A 66 -11.56 -17.06 12.95
CA ASP A 66 -11.42 -16.22 14.14
C ASP A 66 -10.32 -15.16 13.95
N PHE A 67 -9.23 -15.52 13.25
CA PHE A 67 -8.20 -14.56 12.88
C PHE A 67 -8.73 -13.55 11.85
N VAL A 68 -9.42 -14.00 10.82
CA VAL A 68 -9.99 -13.14 9.78
C VAL A 68 -10.93 -12.09 10.39
N ASP A 69 -11.85 -12.52 11.24
CA ASP A 69 -12.78 -11.62 11.91
C ASP A 69 -12.05 -10.60 12.80
N ALA A 70 -11.08 -11.04 13.59
CA ALA A 70 -10.26 -10.16 14.42
C ALA A 70 -9.45 -9.17 13.57
N TYR A 71 -8.88 -9.64 12.47
CA TYR A 71 -8.10 -8.84 11.54
C TYR A 71 -8.92 -7.70 10.94
N PHE A 72 -10.12 -7.98 10.43
CA PHE A 72 -10.99 -6.94 9.89
C PHE A 72 -11.55 -6.01 10.96
N ASP A 73 -11.87 -6.51 12.13
CA ASP A 73 -12.29 -5.65 13.25
C ASP A 73 -11.24 -4.59 13.63
N MET A 74 -9.94 -4.96 13.59
CA MET A 74 -8.86 -3.98 13.79
C MET A 74 -8.87 -2.88 12.71
N HIS A 75 -9.09 -3.26 11.46
CA HIS A 75 -9.13 -2.31 10.35
C HIS A 75 -10.37 -1.41 10.43
N HIS A 76 -11.54 -1.99 10.73
CA HIS A 76 -12.79 -1.24 10.89
C HIS A 76 -12.72 -0.17 11.99
N ARG A 77 -11.97 -0.40 13.06
CA ARG A 77 -11.75 0.61 14.10
C ARG A 77 -11.00 1.82 13.54
N MET A 78 -9.95 1.60 12.77
CA MET A 78 -9.19 2.69 12.15
C MET A 78 -10.00 3.41 11.07
N GLU A 79 -10.83 2.67 10.32
CA GLU A 79 -11.78 3.27 9.38
C GLU A 79 -12.81 4.14 10.08
N ALA A 80 -13.30 3.71 11.25
CA ALA A 80 -14.20 4.54 12.08
C ALA A 80 -13.50 5.82 12.61
N GLU A 81 -12.19 5.82 12.73
CA GLU A 81 -11.39 7.02 13.04
C GLU A 81 -11.19 7.93 11.82
N GLY A 82 -11.40 7.43 10.57
CA GLY A 82 -11.31 8.21 9.35
C GLY A 82 -10.33 7.69 8.29
N VAL A 83 -9.79 6.47 8.43
CA VAL A 83 -8.99 5.85 7.36
C VAL A 83 -9.92 5.47 6.20
N ASP A 84 -9.59 5.89 4.98
CA ASP A 84 -10.47 5.74 3.82
C ASP A 84 -10.28 4.41 3.09
N PHE A 85 -9.05 3.90 3.00
CA PHE A 85 -8.75 2.64 2.31
C PHE A 85 -7.41 2.05 2.77
N TRP A 86 -7.06 0.85 2.27
CA TRP A 86 -5.88 0.11 2.72
C TRP A 86 -4.88 -0.11 1.61
N TRP A 87 -3.59 0.06 1.94
CA TRP A 87 -2.45 -0.25 1.11
C TRP A 87 -1.83 -1.58 1.57
N LEU A 88 -2.08 -2.64 0.78
CA LEU A 88 -1.64 -4.01 1.08
C LEU A 88 -0.24 -4.23 0.53
N ASP A 89 0.75 -4.08 1.37
CA ASP A 89 2.15 -4.17 0.99
C ASP A 89 2.75 -5.51 1.41
N TRP A 90 2.38 -6.55 0.67
CA TRP A 90 2.84 -7.90 0.91
C TRP A 90 3.98 -8.28 -0.03
N GLN A 91 5.18 -8.54 0.50
CA GLN A 91 6.39 -8.83 -0.28
C GLN A 91 6.99 -10.22 0.00
N GLN A 92 6.46 -10.95 0.98
CA GLN A 92 7.17 -12.03 1.64
C GLN A 92 6.85 -13.42 1.10
N GLY A 93 6.37 -13.52 -0.15
CA GLY A 93 6.11 -14.79 -0.80
C GLY A 93 5.04 -15.65 -0.12
N GLY A 94 5.08 -16.93 -0.35
CA GLY A 94 4.04 -17.85 0.09
C GLY A 94 4.17 -18.27 1.56
N VAL A 95 3.58 -17.51 2.47
CA VAL A 95 3.28 -18.00 3.82
C VAL A 95 1.81 -18.35 3.87
N THR A 96 1.49 -19.61 3.61
CA THR A 96 0.12 -20.10 3.64
C THR A 96 0.09 -21.50 4.27
N ARG A 97 -0.96 -21.76 5.02
CA ARG A 97 -1.24 -23.10 5.57
C ARG A 97 -1.94 -23.98 4.55
N GLN A 98 -2.48 -23.40 3.50
CA GLN A 98 -3.12 -24.15 2.41
C GLN A 98 -2.20 -24.20 1.20
N LYS A 99 -1.75 -25.40 0.85
CA LYS A 99 -0.89 -25.63 -0.33
C LYS A 99 -1.56 -25.12 -1.61
N GLY A 100 -0.82 -24.31 -2.35
CA GLY A 100 -1.27 -23.77 -3.64
C GLY A 100 -2.10 -22.50 -3.56
N LEU A 101 -2.38 -22.00 -2.36
CA LEU A 101 -3.02 -20.70 -2.15
C LEU A 101 -1.96 -19.63 -1.94
N ASP A 102 -1.92 -18.61 -2.81
CA ASP A 102 -1.13 -17.42 -2.57
C ASP A 102 -1.81 -16.55 -1.50
N PRO A 103 -1.14 -16.24 -0.38
CA PRO A 103 -1.76 -15.46 0.69
C PRO A 103 -2.10 -14.04 0.28
N LEU A 104 -1.32 -13.41 -0.61
CA LEU A 104 -1.63 -12.07 -1.11
C LEU A 104 -2.87 -12.09 -2.00
N TRP A 105 -3.04 -13.12 -2.81
CA TRP A 105 -4.25 -13.26 -3.63
C TRP A 105 -5.51 -13.36 -2.76
N MET A 106 -5.46 -14.17 -1.71
CA MET A 106 -6.56 -14.31 -0.74
C MET A 106 -6.80 -13.01 0.02
N LEU A 107 -5.74 -12.36 0.46
CA LEU A 107 -5.81 -11.07 1.16
C LEU A 107 -6.46 -9.99 0.30
N ASN A 108 -6.07 -9.89 -0.99
CA ASN A 108 -6.69 -8.97 -1.94
C ASN A 108 -8.18 -9.24 -2.12
N HIS A 109 -8.56 -10.51 -2.24
CA HIS A 109 -9.97 -10.90 -2.36
C HIS A 109 -10.78 -10.46 -1.15
N MET A 110 -10.30 -10.76 0.05
CA MET A 110 -11.00 -10.44 1.28
C MET A 110 -11.08 -8.92 1.50
N HIS A 111 -9.99 -8.18 1.35
CA HIS A 111 -10.01 -6.72 1.47
C HIS A 111 -10.91 -6.05 0.43
N TYR A 112 -10.89 -6.56 -0.81
CA TYR A 112 -11.76 -6.01 -1.85
C TYR A 112 -13.23 -6.16 -1.49
N LEU A 113 -13.65 -7.35 -1.05
CA LEU A 113 -15.04 -7.58 -0.63
C LEU A 113 -15.40 -6.76 0.61
N ASP A 114 -14.52 -6.75 1.60
CA ASP A 114 -14.73 -5.98 2.84
C ASP A 114 -14.85 -4.47 2.58
N SER A 115 -14.01 -3.92 1.71
CA SER A 115 -14.06 -2.50 1.36
C SER A 115 -15.37 -2.09 0.67
N GLY A 116 -16.08 -3.03 0.05
CA GLY A 116 -17.39 -2.84 -0.57
C GLY A 116 -18.58 -2.88 0.39
N ARG A 117 -18.37 -3.18 1.69
CA ARG A 117 -19.45 -3.21 2.67
C ARG A 117 -20.12 -1.84 2.79
N GLY A 118 -21.39 -1.84 3.18
CA GLY A 118 -22.16 -0.61 3.30
C GLY A 118 -22.48 0.10 1.98
N GLY A 119 -22.26 -0.56 0.83
CA GLY A 119 -22.55 -0.01 -0.49
C GLY A 119 -21.44 0.87 -1.08
N ASN A 120 -20.25 0.82 -0.51
CA ASN A 120 -19.07 1.50 -1.04
C ASN A 120 -18.60 0.85 -2.35
N TRP A 121 -17.89 1.62 -3.17
CA TRP A 121 -17.13 1.04 -4.30
C TRP A 121 -15.93 0.28 -3.76
N PRO A 122 -15.83 -1.04 -4.06
CA PRO A 122 -14.70 -1.83 -3.60
C PRO A 122 -13.37 -1.32 -4.16
N LEU A 123 -12.36 -1.20 -3.31
CA LEU A 123 -11.03 -0.74 -3.67
C LEU A 123 -9.98 -1.43 -2.80
N THR A 124 -8.93 -1.92 -3.45
CA THR A 124 -7.66 -2.26 -2.79
C THR A 124 -6.53 -1.43 -3.40
N PHE A 125 -5.47 -1.25 -2.66
CA PHE A 125 -4.21 -0.74 -3.20
C PHE A 125 -3.13 -1.75 -2.85
N SER A 126 -2.79 -2.64 -3.81
CA SER A 126 -2.03 -3.84 -3.50
C SER A 126 -1.01 -4.20 -4.56
N ARG A 127 -0.02 -4.97 -4.15
CA ARG A 127 0.96 -5.58 -5.05
C ARG A 127 0.33 -6.62 -5.97
N TYR A 128 1.05 -6.95 -7.05
CA TYR A 128 0.68 -8.01 -7.96
C TYR A 128 0.79 -9.40 -7.29
N ALA A 129 -0.30 -10.16 -7.32
CA ALA A 129 -0.41 -11.48 -6.71
C ALA A 129 -0.59 -12.62 -7.73
N GLY A 130 -0.22 -12.40 -9.00
CA GLY A 130 -0.38 -13.39 -10.06
C GLY A 130 -1.67 -13.25 -10.88
N PRO A 131 -2.01 -14.25 -11.71
CA PRO A 131 -3.20 -14.22 -12.55
C PRO A 131 -4.48 -13.96 -11.75
N GLY A 132 -5.31 -13.05 -12.22
CA GLY A 132 -6.55 -12.65 -11.55
C GLY A 132 -6.44 -11.38 -10.69
N SER A 133 -5.25 -10.84 -10.45
CA SER A 133 -5.05 -9.60 -9.66
C SER A 133 -5.82 -8.39 -10.22
N HIS A 134 -6.08 -8.35 -11.53
CA HIS A 134 -6.88 -7.29 -12.16
C HIS A 134 -8.31 -7.19 -11.63
N ARG A 135 -8.81 -8.22 -10.93
CA ARG A 135 -10.12 -8.20 -10.26
C ARG A 135 -10.17 -7.29 -9.04
N TYR A 136 -9.00 -6.95 -8.51
CA TYR A 136 -8.84 -6.22 -7.25
C TYR A 136 -8.01 -4.95 -7.48
N PRO A 137 -8.57 -3.96 -8.23
CA PRO A 137 -7.85 -2.70 -8.42
C PRO A 137 -7.72 -1.97 -7.08
N VAL A 138 -6.64 -1.22 -6.86
CA VAL A 138 -5.56 -0.77 -7.74
C VAL A 138 -4.31 -1.60 -7.46
N GLY A 139 -3.52 -1.89 -8.51
CA GLY A 139 -2.21 -2.49 -8.34
C GLY A 139 -1.08 -1.48 -8.24
N PHE A 140 0.06 -1.87 -7.62
CA PHE A 140 1.28 -1.07 -7.61
C PHE A 140 2.54 -1.93 -7.77
N SER A 141 3.61 -1.34 -8.31
CA SER A 141 4.89 -2.05 -8.53
C SER A 141 5.62 -2.33 -7.23
N GLY A 142 5.79 -1.31 -6.41
CA GLY A 142 6.59 -1.32 -5.18
C GLY A 142 8.06 -1.66 -5.39
N ASP A 143 8.92 -1.17 -4.53
CA ASP A 143 10.34 -1.49 -4.43
C ASP A 143 11.14 -1.46 -5.75
N THR A 144 10.75 -0.57 -6.64
CA THR A 144 11.40 -0.40 -7.95
C THR A 144 12.76 0.22 -7.78
N ILE A 145 13.78 -0.34 -8.44
CA ILE A 145 15.14 0.19 -8.40
C ILE A 145 15.22 1.49 -9.21
N VAL A 146 15.97 2.49 -8.71
CA VAL A 146 16.15 3.80 -9.34
C VAL A 146 17.14 3.68 -10.50
N THR A 147 16.68 3.26 -11.67
CA THR A 147 17.49 3.08 -12.90
C THR A 147 16.70 3.41 -14.16
N TRP A 148 17.41 3.69 -15.25
CA TRP A 148 16.83 3.89 -16.57
C TRP A 148 16.12 2.64 -17.11
N GLU A 149 16.65 1.46 -16.81
CA GLU A 149 16.06 0.18 -17.18
C GLU A 149 14.70 -0.02 -16.53
N SER A 150 14.59 0.33 -15.25
CA SER A 150 13.31 0.29 -14.51
C SER A 150 12.30 1.25 -15.14
N LEU A 151 12.71 2.46 -15.51
CA LEU A 151 11.84 3.41 -16.21
C LEU A 151 11.40 2.87 -17.58
N ALA A 152 12.32 2.33 -18.37
CA ALA A 152 12.03 1.81 -19.71
C ALA A 152 11.03 0.64 -19.69
N PHE A 153 11.01 -0.14 -18.62
CA PHE A 153 10.07 -1.24 -18.42
C PHE A 153 8.62 -0.76 -18.18
N GLN A 154 8.41 0.38 -17.53
CA GLN A 154 7.09 0.82 -17.09
C GLN A 154 6.07 1.02 -18.23
N PRO A 155 6.40 1.68 -19.37
CA PRO A 155 5.46 1.83 -20.47
C PRO A 155 5.03 0.50 -21.07
N GLN A 156 5.98 -0.41 -21.28
CA GLN A 156 5.73 -1.74 -21.82
C GLN A 156 4.84 -2.56 -20.90
N PHE A 157 5.17 -2.57 -19.61
CA PHE A 157 4.37 -3.28 -18.60
C PHE A 157 2.94 -2.75 -18.56
N THR A 158 2.76 -1.43 -18.46
CA THR A 158 1.45 -0.79 -18.36
C THR A 158 0.58 -1.11 -19.57
N ALA A 159 1.14 -0.99 -20.78
CA ALA A 159 0.42 -1.32 -22.01
C ALA A 159 0.01 -2.80 -22.07
N THR A 160 0.93 -3.70 -21.69
CA THR A 160 0.68 -5.16 -21.72
C THR A 160 -0.35 -5.56 -20.66
N ALA A 161 -0.24 -5.04 -19.45
CA ALA A 161 -1.18 -5.31 -18.37
C ALA A 161 -2.60 -4.81 -18.70
N SER A 162 -2.71 -3.68 -19.39
CA SER A 162 -4.00 -3.12 -19.82
C SER A 162 -4.77 -4.06 -20.76
N ASN A 163 -4.07 -4.89 -21.55
CA ASN A 163 -4.72 -5.87 -22.44
C ASN A 163 -5.52 -6.96 -21.69
N ILE A 164 -5.22 -7.18 -20.42
CA ILE A 164 -5.96 -8.12 -19.57
C ILE A 164 -6.86 -7.40 -18.55
N GLY A 165 -7.09 -6.10 -18.72
CA GLY A 165 -7.91 -5.31 -17.82
C GLY A 165 -7.20 -4.83 -16.55
N TYR A 166 -5.87 -5.01 -16.44
CA TYR A 166 -5.07 -4.52 -15.29
C TYR A 166 -4.54 -3.12 -15.58
N GLY A 167 -5.45 -2.19 -15.87
CA GLY A 167 -5.13 -0.84 -16.32
C GLY A 167 -4.95 0.18 -15.18
N TRP A 168 -5.48 -0.11 -13.98
CA TRP A 168 -5.31 0.76 -12.81
C TRP A 168 -4.02 0.40 -12.09
N TRP A 169 -2.92 0.96 -12.59
CA TRP A 169 -1.57 0.66 -12.16
C TRP A 169 -0.86 1.90 -11.63
N SER A 170 -0.23 1.74 -10.48
CA SER A 170 0.59 2.74 -9.82
C SER A 170 2.03 2.25 -9.75
N HIS A 171 2.90 2.76 -10.61
CA HIS A 171 4.32 2.49 -10.46
C HIS A 171 5.00 3.48 -9.50
N ASP A 172 6.17 3.12 -8.99
CA ASP A 172 6.99 3.99 -8.13
C ASP A 172 7.65 5.05 -9.00
N ILE A 173 7.03 6.24 -9.13
CA ILE A 173 7.58 7.33 -9.93
C ILE A 173 8.90 7.78 -9.32
N GLY A 174 9.98 7.72 -10.13
CA GLY A 174 11.34 7.98 -9.71
C GLY A 174 12.08 6.77 -9.13
N GLY A 175 11.39 5.65 -8.96
CA GLY A 175 11.91 4.46 -8.28
C GLY A 175 11.90 4.58 -6.77
N HIS A 176 12.00 3.46 -6.06
CA HIS A 176 11.89 3.40 -4.60
C HIS A 176 13.28 3.35 -3.93
N MET A 177 14.12 2.41 -4.34
CA MET A 177 15.35 2.07 -3.61
C MET A 177 16.54 1.82 -4.53
N PHE A 178 17.71 1.76 -3.93
CA PHE A 178 18.99 1.56 -4.62
C PHE A 178 19.25 2.57 -5.74
N GLY A 179 20.23 2.31 -6.58
CA GLY A 179 20.59 3.23 -7.66
C GLY A 179 21.20 4.54 -7.14
N TYR A 180 21.01 5.61 -7.87
CA TYR A 180 21.55 6.93 -7.55
C TYR A 180 20.59 8.03 -7.99
N ARG A 181 20.68 9.18 -7.34
CA ARG A 181 19.92 10.36 -7.74
C ARG A 181 20.36 10.83 -9.12
N ASN A 182 19.43 10.90 -10.03
CA ASN A 182 19.62 11.42 -11.37
C ASN A 182 18.42 12.29 -11.73
N GLU A 183 18.66 13.59 -11.89
CA GLU A 183 17.58 14.56 -12.09
C GLU A 183 16.88 14.41 -13.43
N GLU A 184 17.58 14.00 -14.50
CA GLU A 184 16.95 13.72 -15.77
C GLU A 184 16.07 12.46 -15.72
N LEU A 185 16.57 11.39 -15.08
CA LEU A 185 15.78 10.18 -14.86
C LEU A 185 14.48 10.50 -14.12
N GLU A 186 14.57 11.31 -13.06
CA GLU A 186 13.41 11.73 -12.30
C GLU A 186 12.40 12.52 -13.15
N ALA A 187 12.89 13.52 -13.90
CA ALA A 187 12.04 14.30 -14.80
C ALA A 187 11.32 13.42 -15.83
N ARG A 188 12.02 12.47 -16.45
CA ARG A 188 11.43 11.55 -17.44
C ARG A 188 10.43 10.60 -16.80
N TRP A 189 10.73 10.11 -15.62
CA TRP A 189 9.82 9.23 -14.89
C TRP A 189 8.56 9.96 -14.46
N TYR A 190 8.71 11.20 -13.99
CA TYR A 190 7.56 12.02 -13.65
C TYR A 190 6.69 12.35 -14.87
N GLN A 191 7.31 12.64 -16.03
CA GLN A 191 6.59 12.84 -17.29
C GLN A 191 5.76 11.59 -17.67
N LEU A 192 6.31 10.39 -17.51
CA LEU A 192 5.54 9.15 -17.67
C LEU A 192 4.42 9.06 -16.62
N GLY A 193 4.72 9.41 -15.37
CA GLY A 193 3.76 9.40 -14.27
C GLY A 193 2.55 10.29 -14.52
N ALA A 194 2.73 11.46 -15.12
CA ALA A 194 1.65 12.39 -15.46
C ALA A 194 0.65 11.81 -16.49
N PHE A 195 1.09 10.83 -17.30
CA PHE A 195 0.24 10.10 -18.25
C PHE A 195 -0.15 8.71 -17.76
N SER A 196 0.25 8.34 -16.54
CA SER A 196 -0.09 7.05 -15.94
C SER A 196 -1.45 7.13 -15.26
N PRO A 197 -2.17 6.00 -15.12
CA PRO A 197 -3.48 5.96 -14.46
C PRO A 197 -3.45 6.51 -13.04
N ILE A 198 -2.33 6.31 -12.33
CA ILE A 198 -2.13 6.80 -10.97
C ILE A 198 -0.76 7.48 -10.89
N ASN A 199 -0.78 8.78 -10.59
CA ASN A 199 0.44 9.54 -10.37
C ASN A 199 0.82 9.47 -8.89
N ARG A 200 1.79 8.62 -8.55
CA ARG A 200 2.25 8.41 -7.17
C ARG A 200 3.77 8.52 -7.09
N LEU A 201 4.25 9.56 -6.42
CA LEU A 201 5.65 9.66 -6.03
C LEU A 201 5.93 8.67 -4.89
N HIS A 202 7.05 7.97 -4.97
CA HIS A 202 7.45 7.02 -3.94
C HIS A 202 8.97 6.99 -3.76
N SER A 203 9.43 6.85 -2.52
CA SER A 203 10.84 6.77 -2.19
C SER A 203 11.06 6.00 -0.90
N SER A 204 12.30 5.53 -0.69
CA SER A 204 12.75 5.10 0.63
C SER A 204 12.87 6.31 1.58
N ASN A 205 13.10 6.03 2.85
CA ASN A 205 13.29 7.07 3.88
C ASN A 205 14.65 7.82 3.78
N SER A 206 15.45 7.55 2.74
CA SER A 206 16.71 8.24 2.51
C SER A 206 16.49 9.66 2.01
N PRO A 207 17.13 10.69 2.57
CA PRO A 207 17.06 12.06 2.06
C PRO A 207 17.53 12.20 0.60
N PHE A 208 18.39 11.27 0.13
CA PHE A 208 18.88 11.25 -1.26
C PHE A 208 17.86 10.70 -2.27
N SER A 209 16.81 10.04 -1.81
CA SER A 209 15.79 9.44 -2.65
C SER A 209 14.44 10.18 -2.59
N GLY A 210 14.37 11.32 -1.92
CA GLY A 210 13.17 12.16 -1.89
C GLY A 210 12.73 12.59 -3.28
N LYS A 211 11.42 12.57 -3.52
CA LYS A 211 10.79 12.84 -4.82
C LYS A 211 10.02 14.15 -4.85
N GLU A 212 10.07 14.91 -3.80
CA GLU A 212 9.37 16.21 -3.73
C GLU A 212 9.94 17.17 -4.77
N PRO A 213 9.09 17.80 -5.59
CA PRO A 213 9.52 18.66 -6.71
C PRO A 213 10.52 19.74 -6.31
N TRP A 214 10.36 20.32 -5.12
CA TRP A 214 11.25 21.40 -4.62
C TRP A 214 12.67 20.94 -4.23
N ASN A 215 12.92 19.63 -4.19
CA ASN A 215 14.25 19.06 -3.91
C ASN A 215 15.11 18.86 -5.16
N PHE A 216 14.58 19.21 -6.34
CA PHE A 216 15.27 19.11 -7.63
C PHE A 216 15.72 20.48 -8.15
N ASN A 217 16.56 20.49 -9.19
CA ASN A 217 16.90 21.74 -9.86
C ASN A 217 15.68 22.42 -10.47
N ARG A 218 15.81 23.70 -10.79
CA ARG A 218 14.68 24.53 -11.24
C ARG A 218 13.95 23.97 -12.45
N ASP A 219 14.68 23.43 -13.42
CA ASP A 219 14.08 22.97 -14.68
C ASP A 219 13.29 21.67 -14.47
N VAL A 220 13.82 20.77 -13.64
CA VAL A 220 13.13 19.51 -13.25
C VAL A 220 11.92 19.82 -12.38
N SER A 221 12.08 20.70 -11.39
CA SER A 221 10.97 21.14 -10.54
C SER A 221 9.84 21.76 -11.34
N ALA A 222 10.13 22.66 -12.29
CA ALA A 222 9.14 23.23 -13.20
C ALA A 222 8.44 22.15 -14.04
N ALA A 223 9.21 21.22 -14.60
CA ALA A 223 8.64 20.12 -15.40
C ALA A 223 7.72 19.19 -14.59
N MET A 224 7.98 19.05 -13.27
CA MET A 224 7.13 18.27 -12.37
C MET A 224 5.85 19.00 -11.99
N VAL A 225 5.93 20.31 -11.72
CA VAL A 225 4.80 21.14 -11.30
C VAL A 225 3.86 21.47 -12.45
N ASP A 226 4.39 21.97 -13.58
CA ASP A 226 3.59 22.39 -14.75
C ASP A 226 2.76 21.24 -15.38
N ARG A 227 3.04 20.00 -15.01
CA ARG A 227 2.33 18.83 -15.54
C ARG A 227 1.38 18.16 -14.54
N SER A 228 1.31 18.68 -13.33
CA SER A 228 0.37 18.24 -12.30
C SER A 228 -0.93 19.06 -12.28
N GLU A 229 -0.98 20.13 -13.04
CA GLU A 229 -2.18 20.95 -13.29
C GLU A 229 -2.89 20.47 -14.58
#